data_dfcd5025188069d010c9922496edd130
#
_entry.id   dfcd5025188069d010c9922496edd130
#
_cell.length_a   1.000
_cell.length_b   1.000
_cell.length_c   1.000
_cell.angle_alpha   90.00
_cell.angle_beta   90.00
_cell.angle_gamma   90.00
#
_symmetry.space_group_name_H-M   'P 1'
#
loop_
_entity.id
_entity.type
_entity.pdbx_description
1 polymer ?
#
loop_
_entity_poly.entity_id
_entity_poly.type
_entity_poly.pdbx_seq_one_letter_code
_entity_poly.pdbx_strand_id
1 'polypeptide(L)'
;MKKEEKAILLRIFLGESDKYNGKPAYQYLLEEFKKLKLAGATVLRGIAGFGGKSHQIQTTSVLRLSSDLPVIIEVVDTEEKISQLKPLLDKVVKEGLITEEKVTVYFYGIES
;
A
#
# COMPACT_ATOMS: atom_id res chain seq x y z
N MET A 1 -7.90 -6.62 -25.61
CA MET A 1 -8.72 -7.69 -25.02
C MET A 1 -9.05 -7.38 -23.57
N LYS A 2 -10.20 -7.78 -23.12
CA LYS A 2 -10.63 -7.62 -21.73
C LYS A 2 -10.64 -9.00 -21.05
N LYS A 3 -10.10 -9.06 -19.85
CA LYS A 3 -10.09 -10.27 -19.04
C LYS A 3 -10.69 -9.94 -17.68
N GLU A 4 -11.55 -10.81 -17.21
CA GLU A 4 -12.22 -10.62 -15.91
C GLU A 4 -11.75 -11.68 -14.93
N GLU A 5 -11.42 -11.27 -13.69
CA GLU A 5 -11.09 -12.25 -12.66
C GLU A 5 -11.41 -11.73 -11.27
N LYS A 6 -11.63 -12.66 -10.36
CA LYS A 6 -11.85 -12.36 -8.95
C LYS A 6 -10.50 -12.15 -8.30
N ALA A 7 -10.44 -11.14 -7.44
CA ALA A 7 -9.19 -10.76 -6.79
C ALA A 7 -9.45 -10.16 -5.41
N ILE A 8 -8.36 -9.79 -4.75
CA ILE A 8 -8.39 -9.11 -3.46
C ILE A 8 -7.74 -7.75 -3.64
N LEU A 9 -8.38 -6.72 -3.13
CA LEU A 9 -7.79 -5.41 -2.99
C LEU A 9 -7.28 -5.26 -1.57
N LEU A 10 -5.99 -5.06 -1.45
CA LEU A 10 -5.34 -4.83 -0.16
C LEU A 10 -4.93 -3.37 -0.10
N ARG A 11 -5.30 -2.69 1.00
CA ARG A 11 -4.85 -1.33 1.25
C ARG A 11 -4.04 -1.30 2.52
N ILE A 12 -2.85 -0.73 2.44
CA ILE A 12 -1.93 -0.64 3.56
C ILE A 12 -1.74 0.84 3.88
N PHE A 13 -2.16 1.24 5.09
CA PHE A 13 -2.11 2.63 5.52
C PHE A 13 -0.91 2.83 6.42
N LEU A 14 0.00 3.71 6.02
CA LEU A 14 1.24 3.98 6.74
C LEU A 14 1.45 5.49 6.83
N GLY A 15 2.43 5.89 7.63
CA GLY A 15 2.91 7.26 7.59
C GLY A 15 4.03 7.37 6.56
N GLU A 16 4.13 8.51 5.92
CA GLU A 16 5.17 8.74 4.92
C GLU A 16 6.58 8.59 5.50
N SER A 17 6.74 8.99 6.77
CA SER A 17 8.03 8.94 7.43
C SER A 17 8.34 7.61 8.11
N ASP A 18 7.42 6.65 8.08
CA ASP A 18 7.69 5.32 8.64
C ASP A 18 8.85 4.69 7.89
N LYS A 19 9.75 4.07 8.64
CA LYS A 19 10.97 3.49 8.07
C LYS A 19 11.08 2.01 8.36
N TYR A 20 11.72 1.33 7.44
CA TYR A 20 12.09 -0.06 7.62
C TYR A 20 13.41 -0.29 6.90
N ASN A 21 14.36 -0.88 7.61
CA ASN A 21 15.65 -1.25 7.02
C ASN A 21 16.36 -0.06 6.37
N GLY A 22 16.25 1.12 7.00
CA GLY A 22 16.96 2.32 6.55
C GLY A 22 16.33 3.08 5.41
N LYS A 23 15.13 2.69 4.98
CA LYS A 23 14.44 3.40 3.90
C LYS A 23 12.96 3.57 4.25
N PRO A 24 12.23 4.42 3.55
CA PRO A 24 10.79 4.56 3.81
C PRO A 24 10.10 3.20 3.70
N ALA A 25 9.25 2.90 4.67
CA ALA A 25 8.58 1.60 4.70
C ALA A 25 7.76 1.34 3.45
N TYR A 26 7.08 2.38 2.94
CA TYR A 26 6.27 2.20 1.73
C TYR A 26 7.14 1.86 0.52
N GLN A 27 8.34 2.43 0.43
CA GLN A 27 9.27 2.15 -0.66
C GLN A 27 9.80 0.72 -0.53
N TYR A 28 10.16 0.32 0.68
CA TYR A 28 10.63 -1.04 0.94
C TYR A 28 9.59 -2.07 0.50
N LEU A 29 8.32 -1.84 0.89
CA LEU A 29 7.24 -2.73 0.51
C LEU A 29 7.04 -2.78 -1.00
N LEU A 30 7.10 -1.63 -1.65
CA LEU A 30 6.93 -1.57 -3.11
C LEU A 30 7.99 -2.41 -3.82
N GLU A 31 9.23 -2.30 -3.37
CA GLU A 31 10.35 -3.07 -3.94
C GLU A 31 10.17 -4.57 -3.71
N GLU A 32 9.70 -4.95 -2.51
CA GLU A 32 9.47 -6.35 -2.20
C GLU A 32 8.29 -6.92 -2.98
N PHE A 33 7.24 -6.14 -3.17
CA PHE A 33 6.08 -6.56 -3.97
C PHE A 33 6.51 -6.82 -5.42
N LYS A 34 7.40 -5.99 -5.94
CA LYS A 34 7.91 -6.20 -7.29
C LYS A 34 8.71 -7.49 -7.39
N LYS A 35 9.53 -7.79 -6.39
CA LYS A 35 10.30 -9.04 -6.34
C LYS A 35 9.38 -10.26 -6.28
N LEU A 36 8.26 -10.14 -5.57
CA LEU A 36 7.29 -11.22 -5.45
C LEU A 36 6.38 -11.34 -6.66
N LYS A 37 6.60 -10.48 -7.67
CA LYS A 37 5.89 -10.53 -8.95
C LYS A 37 4.41 -10.33 -8.83
N LEU A 38 4.01 -9.40 -7.97
CA LEU A 38 2.62 -8.98 -7.93
C LEU A 38 2.26 -8.27 -9.22
N ALA A 39 0.97 -8.31 -9.57
CA ALA A 39 0.50 -7.70 -10.81
C ALA A 39 0.74 -6.19 -10.84
N GLY A 40 0.66 -5.54 -9.69
CA GLY A 40 0.92 -4.11 -9.62
C GLY A 40 0.66 -3.58 -8.22
N ALA A 41 1.17 -2.39 -7.96
CA ALA A 41 0.94 -1.70 -6.71
C ALA A 41 1.05 -0.20 -6.95
N THR A 42 0.24 0.57 -6.23
CA THR A 42 0.21 2.02 -6.35
C THR A 42 0.33 2.63 -4.97
N VAL A 43 1.16 3.66 -4.84
CA VAL A 43 1.27 4.41 -3.60
C VAL A 43 0.60 5.76 -3.79
N LEU A 44 -0.33 6.06 -2.88
CA LEU A 44 -1.04 7.33 -2.88
C LEU A 44 -0.65 8.08 -1.61
N ARG A 45 -0.43 9.37 -1.74
CA ARG A 45 -0.19 10.23 -0.58
C ARG A 45 -1.47 10.95 -0.23
N GLY A 46 -1.89 10.85 1.03
CA GLY A 46 -3.03 11.62 1.52
C GLY A 46 -2.63 13.07 1.67
N ILE A 47 -3.56 13.98 1.39
CA ILE A 47 -3.29 15.41 1.55
C ILE A 47 -3.53 15.87 2.97
N ALA A 48 -4.24 15.07 3.77
CA ALA A 48 -4.50 15.35 5.17
C ALA A 48 -5.01 14.08 5.83
N GLY A 49 -4.82 13.97 7.14
CA GLY A 49 -5.36 12.83 7.87
C GLY A 49 -4.80 12.75 9.28
N PHE A 50 -5.34 11.82 10.05
CA PHE A 50 -4.80 11.50 11.38
C PHE A 50 -5.09 10.03 11.67
N GLY A 51 -4.32 9.47 12.58
CA GLY A 51 -4.51 8.08 12.98
C GLY A 51 -3.18 7.44 13.35
N GLY A 52 -3.25 6.18 13.79
CA GLY A 52 -2.06 5.45 14.20
C GLY A 52 -1.30 6.17 15.31
N LYS A 53 -0.01 6.33 15.11
CA LYS A 53 0.83 7.00 16.12
C LYS A 53 0.73 8.53 16.08
N SER A 54 0.08 9.09 15.05
CA SER A 54 -0.10 10.52 14.94
C SER A 54 -1.55 10.85 15.25
N HIS A 55 -1.80 11.49 16.40
CA HIS A 55 -3.14 11.93 16.79
C HIS A 55 -3.42 13.35 16.33
N GLN A 56 -2.43 14.00 15.74
CA GLN A 56 -2.59 15.33 15.17
C GLN A 56 -2.97 15.23 13.71
N ILE A 57 -3.76 16.18 13.25
CA ILE A 57 -4.11 16.26 11.84
C ILE A 57 -2.87 16.71 11.07
N GLN A 58 -2.48 15.92 10.08
CA GLN A 58 -1.38 16.23 9.20
C GLN A 58 -1.94 16.71 7.87
N THR A 59 -1.37 17.77 7.34
CA THR A 59 -1.84 18.34 6.07
C THR A 59 -0.64 18.68 5.18
N THR A 60 -0.91 18.72 3.88
CA THR A 60 0.07 19.21 2.92
C THR A 60 0.17 20.73 3.07
N SER A 61 1.39 21.25 3.24
CA SER A 61 1.62 22.67 3.36
C SER A 61 3.06 22.95 2.97
N VAL A 62 3.28 24.05 2.24
CA VAL A 62 4.64 24.46 1.87
C VAL A 62 5.46 24.82 3.11
N LEU A 63 4.80 25.14 4.21
CA LEU A 63 5.50 25.49 5.45
C LEU A 63 5.70 24.29 6.36
N ARG A 64 5.21 23.11 5.99
CA ARG A 64 5.30 21.90 6.81
C ARG A 64 6.08 20.83 6.09
N LEU A 65 7.32 21.12 5.80
CA LEU A 65 8.17 20.20 5.04
C LEU A 65 8.40 18.86 5.73
N SER A 66 8.21 18.79 7.03
CA SER A 66 8.42 17.57 7.81
C SER A 66 7.12 16.89 8.23
N SER A 67 5.99 17.28 7.65
CA SER A 67 4.72 16.62 7.97
C SER A 67 4.76 15.14 7.61
N ASP A 68 4.26 14.32 8.53
CA ASP A 68 4.14 12.88 8.29
C ASP A 68 2.77 12.61 7.69
N LEU A 69 2.66 12.78 6.39
CA LEU A 69 1.41 12.57 5.69
C LEU A 69 1.08 11.09 5.60
N PRO A 70 -0.21 10.74 5.58
CA PRO A 70 -0.57 9.35 5.39
C PRO A 70 -0.27 8.90 3.95
N VAL A 71 0.21 7.68 3.81
CA VAL A 71 0.37 7.07 2.50
C VAL A 71 -0.43 5.78 2.50
N ILE A 72 -0.98 5.44 1.34
CA ILE A 72 -1.77 4.24 1.14
C ILE A 72 -1.14 3.46 0.00
N ILE A 73 -0.82 2.19 0.24
CA ILE A 73 -0.38 1.31 -0.83
C ILE A 73 -1.58 0.44 -1.21
N GLU A 74 -1.93 0.47 -2.47
CA GLU A 74 -3.01 -0.37 -3.00
C GLU A 74 -2.41 -1.48 -3.85
N VAL A 75 -2.79 -2.71 -3.56
CA VAL A 75 -2.35 -3.88 -4.30
C VAL A 75 -3.58 -4.71 -4.65
N VAL A 76 -3.68 -5.11 -5.90
CA VAL A 76 -4.75 -6.01 -6.33
C VAL A 76 -4.10 -7.23 -6.94
N ASP A 77 -4.44 -8.39 -6.41
CA ASP A 77 -3.92 -9.65 -6.95
C ASP A 77 -4.82 -10.79 -6.49
N THR A 78 -4.49 -12.00 -6.86
CA THR A 78 -5.25 -13.17 -6.45
C THR A 78 -5.18 -13.35 -4.94
N GLU A 79 -6.16 -14.05 -4.39
CA GLU A 79 -6.20 -14.34 -2.95
C GLU A 79 -4.90 -15.06 -2.52
N GLU A 80 -4.43 -15.98 -3.34
CA GLU A 80 -3.20 -16.72 -3.05
C GLU A 80 -1.99 -15.80 -2.94
N LYS A 81 -1.82 -14.91 -3.90
CA LYS A 81 -0.70 -13.96 -3.87
C LYS A 81 -0.79 -13.01 -2.69
N ILE A 82 -1.98 -12.50 -2.41
CA ILE A 82 -2.17 -11.60 -1.26
C ILE A 82 -1.84 -12.32 0.04
N SER A 83 -2.23 -13.59 0.18
CA SER A 83 -1.91 -14.37 1.38
C SER A 83 -0.41 -14.51 1.59
N GLN A 84 0.35 -14.59 0.52
CA GLN A 84 1.81 -14.70 0.60
C GLN A 84 2.47 -13.43 1.13
N LEU A 85 1.76 -12.31 1.14
CA LEU A 85 2.30 -11.05 1.64
C LEU A 85 2.22 -10.93 3.16
N LYS A 86 1.39 -11.73 3.81
CA LYS A 86 1.12 -11.56 5.24
C LYS A 86 2.37 -11.57 6.10
N PRO A 87 3.31 -12.53 5.94
CA PRO A 87 4.52 -12.51 6.78
C PRO A 87 5.36 -11.26 6.58
N LEU A 88 5.44 -10.76 5.34
CA LEU A 88 6.18 -9.54 5.05
C LEU A 88 5.53 -8.34 5.72
N LEU A 89 4.21 -8.24 5.62
CA LEU A 89 3.46 -7.13 6.23
C LEU A 89 3.59 -7.15 7.75
N ASP A 90 3.53 -8.34 8.37
CA ASP A 90 3.70 -8.47 9.81
C ASP A 90 5.06 -7.97 10.25
N LYS A 91 6.07 -8.15 9.41
CA LYS A 91 7.43 -7.75 9.72
C LYS A 91 7.66 -6.25 9.55
N VAL A 92 7.08 -5.67 8.50
CA VAL A 92 7.37 -4.28 8.12
C VAL A 92 6.43 -3.28 8.77
N VAL A 93 5.13 -3.60 8.85
CA VAL A 93 4.12 -2.67 9.36
C VAL A 93 4.06 -2.77 10.87
N LYS A 94 4.63 -1.78 11.56
CA LYS A 94 4.64 -1.75 13.02
C LYS A 94 3.43 -1.02 13.57
N GLU A 95 3.08 0.09 12.95
CA GLU A 95 1.88 0.84 13.29
C GLU A 95 1.21 1.22 11.98
N GLY A 96 -0.07 0.95 11.88
CA GLY A 96 -0.78 1.22 10.66
C GLY A 96 -2.05 0.39 10.61
N LEU A 97 -2.66 0.39 9.46
CA LEU A 97 -3.94 -0.28 9.24
C LEU A 97 -3.88 -0.97 7.89
N ILE A 98 -4.38 -2.18 7.83
CA ILE A 98 -4.46 -2.93 6.57
C ILE A 98 -5.89 -3.37 6.40
N THR A 99 -6.46 -3.11 5.22
CA THR A 99 -7.80 -3.56 4.90
C THR A 99 -7.76 -4.47 3.68
N GLU A 100 -8.70 -5.40 3.62
CA GLU A 100 -8.86 -6.31 2.49
C GLU A 100 -10.30 -6.30 2.05
N GLU A 101 -10.51 -6.37 0.74
CA GLU A 101 -11.86 -6.57 0.22
C GLU A 101 -11.80 -7.37 -1.08
N LYS A 102 -12.86 -8.12 -1.32
CA LYS A 102 -13.00 -8.89 -2.56
C LYS A 102 -13.44 -7.95 -3.66
N VAL A 103 -12.78 -8.06 -4.81
CA VAL A 103 -13.09 -7.22 -5.96
C VAL A 103 -13.12 -8.07 -7.22
N THR A 104 -13.74 -7.53 -8.25
CA THR A 104 -13.66 -8.11 -9.59
C THR A 104 -12.78 -7.19 -10.42
N VAL A 105 -11.78 -7.74 -11.06
CA VAL A 105 -10.84 -6.98 -11.86
C VAL A 105 -11.13 -7.22 -13.34
N TYR A 106 -11.13 -6.15 -14.10
CA TYR A 106 -11.25 -6.21 -15.55
C TYR A 106 -9.95 -5.70 -16.13
N PHE A 107 -9.18 -6.57 -16.75
CA PHE A 107 -7.93 -6.19 -17.39
C PHE A 107 -8.19 -5.84 -18.84
N TYR A 108 -7.61 -4.74 -19.27
CA TYR A 108 -7.71 -4.29 -20.67
C TYR A 108 -6.33 -4.22 -21.27
N GLY A 109 -6.25 -4.42 -22.58
CA GLY A 109 -4.96 -4.31 -23.28
C GLY A 109 -4.02 -5.47 -23.04
N ILE A 110 -4.50 -6.55 -22.45
CA ILE A 110 -3.69 -7.74 -22.19
C ILE A 110 -3.83 -8.70 -23.36
N GLU A 111 -2.70 -9.18 -23.84
CA GLU A 111 -2.70 -10.23 -24.85
C GLU A 111 -2.58 -11.56 -24.14
N SER A 112 -3.44 -12.47 -24.51
CA SER A 112 -3.49 -13.79 -23.90
C SER A 112 -2.50 -14.73 -24.54
#